data_7f3a0c42c66ff4f8e5872cd9eead3b54
#
_entry.id   7f3a0c42c66ff4f8e5872cd9eead3b54
#
_cell.length_a   1.000
_cell.length_b   1.000
_cell.length_c   1.000
_cell.angle_alpha   90.00
_cell.angle_beta   90.00
_cell.angle_gamma   90.00
#
_symmetry.space_group_name_H-M   'P 1'
#
loop_
_entity.id
_entity.type
_entity.pdbx_description
1 polymer ?
#
loop_
_entity_poly.entity_id
_entity_poly.type
_entity_poly.pdbx_seq_one_letter_code
_entity_poly.pdbx_strand_id
1 'polypeptide(L)'
;MDLINDFRDKNLILSLSEVIKKESKKPFNIMEICGGHTHSIMKFGIPELVGENINFIHGPGCPVCVMPQSRIDEAIKLASMSDTIFCSLADMMRVPGSITSLQKLRAKGHDIRSLYTPLDALKIAKQNPDKNVIFFAIGFVTKTPMSAVLIEQTIQNGLKNLFFHINHVTIPAPIRMILSDKETKIDAFLGPSHVSVITGSRPYEKIAAEFHKPIAVSGFEPLDIMDSVLNLVRQQNGGTFEVYNEYARAVKPLGNEKAQALVAKYLQPCNFSWRGLGEIANSGMDLKDEYDAINAK
;
A
#
# COMPACT_ATOMS: atom_id res chain seq x y z
N MET A 1 -13.44 -21.97 14.52
CA MET A 1 -13.72 -20.83 13.61
C MET A 1 -13.05 -21.12 12.29
N ASP A 2 -13.81 -21.27 11.23
CA ASP A 2 -13.30 -21.36 9.86
C ASP A 2 -13.09 -19.93 9.33
N LEU A 3 -11.84 -19.52 9.22
CA LEU A 3 -11.45 -18.14 8.87
C LEU A 3 -11.84 -17.73 7.43
N ILE A 4 -12.38 -18.65 6.64
CA ILE A 4 -12.84 -18.37 5.28
C ILE A 4 -14.35 -18.50 5.19
N ASN A 5 -14.91 -19.65 5.57
CA ASN A 5 -16.33 -19.93 5.37
C ASN A 5 -17.23 -19.14 6.31
N ASP A 6 -16.80 -18.93 7.57
CA ASP A 6 -17.58 -18.14 8.54
C ASP A 6 -17.73 -16.67 8.09
N PHE A 7 -16.75 -16.11 7.37
CA PHE A 7 -16.80 -14.73 6.82
C PHE A 7 -17.50 -14.63 5.45
N ARG A 8 -18.03 -15.74 4.93
CA ARG A 8 -18.80 -15.83 3.67
C ARG A 8 -20.21 -16.34 3.89
N ASP A 9 -20.70 -16.36 5.12
CA ASP A 9 -22.07 -16.79 5.42
C ASP A 9 -23.08 -15.90 4.71
N LYS A 10 -23.82 -16.52 3.76
CA LYS A 10 -24.79 -15.82 2.91
C LYS A 10 -25.94 -15.20 3.73
N ASN A 11 -26.41 -15.88 4.77
CA ASN A 11 -27.53 -15.39 5.54
C ASN A 11 -27.16 -14.16 6.37
N LEU A 12 -25.97 -14.18 6.96
CA LEU A 12 -25.43 -13.02 7.68
C LEU A 12 -25.21 -11.84 6.73
N ILE A 13 -24.63 -12.08 5.54
CA ILE A 13 -24.43 -11.04 4.53
C ILE A 13 -25.74 -10.41 4.11
N LEU A 14 -26.79 -11.21 3.84
CA LEU A 14 -28.09 -10.69 3.47
C LEU A 14 -28.78 -9.94 4.61
N SER A 15 -28.65 -10.41 5.84
CA SER A 15 -29.17 -9.68 7.02
C SER A 15 -28.48 -8.32 7.19
N LEU A 16 -27.16 -8.25 7.03
CA LEU A 16 -26.42 -6.99 7.04
C LEU A 16 -26.85 -6.07 5.89
N SER A 17 -27.08 -6.63 4.69
CA SER A 17 -27.57 -5.88 3.52
C SER A 17 -28.87 -5.15 3.82
N GLU A 18 -29.85 -5.84 4.43
CA GLU A 18 -31.14 -5.23 4.82
C GLU A 18 -30.96 -4.10 5.83
N VAL A 19 -30.11 -4.31 6.83
CA VAL A 19 -29.83 -3.30 7.86
C VAL A 19 -29.14 -2.08 7.24
N ILE A 20 -28.12 -2.27 6.41
CA ILE A 20 -27.41 -1.19 5.73
C ILE A 20 -28.38 -0.36 4.87
N LYS A 21 -29.20 -1.00 4.04
CA LYS A 21 -30.20 -0.32 3.21
C LYS A 21 -31.21 0.48 4.03
N LYS A 22 -31.61 -0.02 5.19
CA LYS A 22 -32.53 0.65 6.10
C LYS A 22 -31.89 1.85 6.79
N GLU A 23 -30.61 1.74 7.19
CA GLU A 23 -29.89 2.78 7.94
C GLU A 23 -29.26 3.84 7.02
N SER A 24 -28.95 3.50 5.78
CA SER A 24 -28.36 4.41 4.77
C SER A 24 -29.42 5.30 4.13
N LYS A 25 -29.74 6.44 4.76
CA LYS A 25 -30.82 7.33 4.33
C LYS A 25 -30.40 8.46 3.39
N LYS A 26 -29.11 8.67 3.21
CA LYS A 26 -28.53 9.76 2.41
C LYS A 26 -27.37 9.20 1.57
N PRO A 27 -27.06 9.84 0.44
CA PRO A 27 -25.85 9.47 -0.33
C PRO A 27 -24.62 9.49 0.57
N PHE A 28 -23.82 8.44 0.50
CA PHE A 28 -22.67 8.21 1.35
C PHE A 28 -21.52 7.64 0.50
N ASN A 29 -20.46 8.42 0.36
CA ASN A 29 -19.31 8.08 -0.48
C ASN A 29 -18.19 7.50 0.37
N ILE A 30 -17.89 6.24 0.19
CA ILE A 30 -16.83 5.52 0.90
C ILE A 30 -15.64 5.35 -0.05
N MET A 31 -14.48 5.93 0.28
CA MET A 31 -13.26 5.67 -0.48
C MET A 31 -12.53 4.47 0.10
N GLU A 32 -12.31 3.46 -0.73
CA GLU A 32 -11.39 2.37 -0.37
C GLU A 32 -9.97 2.70 -0.85
N ILE A 33 -8.98 2.36 -0.02
CA ILE A 33 -7.56 2.67 -0.26
C ILE A 33 -6.67 1.43 -0.26
N CYS A 34 -7.22 0.33 -0.77
CA CYS A 34 -6.50 -0.93 -0.96
C CYS A 34 -7.05 -1.69 -2.15
N GLY A 35 -6.24 -1.99 -3.15
CA GLY A 35 -6.65 -2.77 -4.31
C GLY A 35 -7.25 -4.14 -3.99
N GLY A 36 -6.96 -4.69 -2.80
CA GLY A 36 -7.63 -5.90 -2.28
C GLY A 36 -9.11 -5.65 -2.00
N HIS A 37 -9.47 -4.50 -1.45
CA HIS A 37 -10.87 -4.12 -1.25
C HIS A 37 -11.58 -3.90 -2.58
N THR A 38 -10.97 -3.18 -3.54
CA THR A 38 -11.52 -3.03 -4.90
C THR A 38 -11.89 -4.38 -5.48
N HIS A 39 -10.94 -5.35 -5.42
CA HIS A 39 -11.19 -6.70 -5.93
C HIS A 39 -12.34 -7.40 -5.20
N SER A 40 -12.35 -7.36 -3.87
CA SER A 40 -13.38 -8.05 -3.06
C SER A 40 -14.76 -7.42 -3.24
N ILE A 41 -14.84 -6.09 -3.24
CA ILE A 41 -16.08 -5.34 -3.47
C ILE A 41 -16.73 -5.76 -4.79
N MET A 42 -15.93 -5.80 -5.85
CA MET A 42 -16.44 -6.21 -7.18
C MET A 42 -16.74 -7.71 -7.25
N LYS A 43 -15.84 -8.54 -6.72
CA LYS A 43 -15.98 -10.02 -6.76
C LYS A 43 -17.24 -10.52 -6.06
N PHE A 44 -17.59 -9.91 -4.93
CA PHE A 44 -18.73 -10.34 -4.12
C PHE A 44 -20.01 -9.53 -4.36
N GLY A 45 -20.01 -8.61 -5.36
CA GLY A 45 -21.17 -7.79 -5.68
C GLY A 45 -21.64 -6.91 -4.52
N ILE A 46 -20.71 -6.39 -3.72
CA ILE A 46 -21.03 -5.57 -2.55
C ILE A 46 -21.89 -4.34 -2.90
N PRO A 47 -21.66 -3.63 -4.04
CA PRO A 47 -22.49 -2.47 -4.40
C PRO A 47 -23.99 -2.78 -4.46
N GLU A 48 -24.38 -3.91 -4.99
CA GLU A 48 -25.78 -4.35 -5.08
C GLU A 48 -26.36 -4.71 -3.70
N LEU A 49 -25.49 -5.16 -2.80
CA LEU A 49 -25.89 -5.54 -1.44
C LEU A 49 -26.12 -4.33 -0.53
N VAL A 50 -25.33 -3.26 -0.67
CA VAL A 50 -25.41 -2.10 0.24
C VAL A 50 -26.48 -1.06 -0.17
N GLY A 51 -26.96 -1.13 -1.41
CA GLY A 51 -28.02 -0.24 -1.93
C GLY A 51 -27.51 1.05 -2.55
N GLU A 52 -28.42 1.79 -3.21
CA GLU A 52 -28.10 2.93 -4.09
C GLU A 52 -27.53 4.16 -3.36
N ASN A 53 -27.72 4.26 -2.04
CA ASN A 53 -27.19 5.38 -1.28
C ASN A 53 -25.69 5.27 -0.96
N ILE A 54 -25.08 4.10 -1.14
CA ILE A 54 -23.66 3.91 -0.85
C ILE A 54 -22.86 3.82 -2.15
N ASN A 55 -21.90 4.72 -2.31
CA ASN A 55 -21.01 4.75 -3.45
C ASN A 55 -19.59 4.40 -3.00
N PHE A 56 -18.98 3.42 -3.65
CA PHE A 56 -17.57 3.13 -3.48
C PHE A 56 -16.72 3.94 -4.45
N ILE A 57 -15.72 4.63 -3.91
CA ILE A 57 -14.73 5.41 -4.68
C ILE A 57 -13.40 4.69 -4.55
N HIS A 58 -12.77 4.39 -5.68
CA HIS A 58 -11.46 3.74 -5.69
C HIS A 58 -10.36 4.77 -5.44
N GLY A 59 -9.70 4.65 -4.32
CA GLY A 59 -8.62 5.52 -3.90
C GLY A 59 -7.23 5.02 -4.35
N PRO A 60 -6.15 5.71 -3.95
CA PRO A 60 -4.78 5.41 -4.37
C PRO A 60 -4.19 4.17 -3.67
N GLY A 61 -4.86 3.03 -3.79
CA GLY A 61 -4.57 1.77 -3.08
C GLY A 61 -3.53 0.86 -3.74
N CYS A 62 -2.86 1.29 -4.82
CA CYS A 62 -1.88 0.48 -5.56
C CYS A 62 -0.54 1.22 -5.68
N PRO A 63 0.56 0.72 -5.08
CA PRO A 63 1.86 1.42 -5.10
C PRO A 63 2.46 1.53 -6.50
N VAL A 64 2.14 0.60 -7.40
CA VAL A 64 2.57 0.65 -8.80
C VAL A 64 1.79 1.72 -9.57
N CYS A 65 0.51 1.85 -9.30
CA CYS A 65 -0.38 2.80 -10.00
C CYS A 65 -0.07 4.26 -9.63
N VAL A 66 0.32 4.50 -8.38
CA VAL A 66 0.66 5.84 -7.88
C VAL A 66 2.11 6.25 -8.14
N MET A 67 2.93 5.34 -8.67
CA MET A 67 4.34 5.60 -8.98
C MET A 67 4.46 6.71 -10.03
N PRO A 68 5.22 7.79 -9.78
CA PRO A 68 5.44 8.82 -10.77
C PRO A 68 6.28 8.30 -11.92
N GLN A 69 6.03 8.81 -13.10
CA GLN A 69 6.73 8.37 -14.32
C GLN A 69 8.24 8.58 -14.24
N SER A 70 8.69 9.67 -13.59
CA SER A 70 10.11 9.95 -13.36
C SER A 70 10.85 8.80 -12.66
N ARG A 71 10.22 8.18 -11.64
CA ARG A 71 10.83 7.04 -10.93
C ARG A 71 10.92 5.78 -11.79
N ILE A 72 10.00 5.61 -12.72
CA ILE A 72 10.06 4.51 -13.70
C ILE A 72 11.16 4.79 -14.71
N ASP A 73 11.31 6.03 -15.16
CA ASP A 73 12.38 6.42 -16.08
C ASP A 73 13.77 6.31 -15.43
N GLU A 74 13.90 6.66 -14.14
CA GLU A 74 15.12 6.41 -13.35
C GLU A 74 15.43 4.92 -13.30
N ALA A 75 14.45 4.06 -13.01
CA ALA A 75 14.62 2.60 -13.01
C ALA A 75 15.07 2.07 -14.37
N ILE A 76 14.49 2.59 -15.45
CA ILE A 76 14.87 2.25 -16.83
C ILE A 76 16.31 2.67 -17.12
N LYS A 77 16.71 3.87 -16.70
CA LYS A 77 18.09 4.37 -16.85
C LYS A 77 19.08 3.48 -16.10
N LEU A 78 18.81 3.18 -14.83
CA LEU A 78 19.65 2.28 -14.01
C LEU A 78 19.74 0.88 -14.63
N ALA A 79 18.62 0.32 -15.08
CA ALA A 79 18.56 -0.99 -15.72
C ALA A 79 19.30 -1.06 -17.08
N SER A 80 19.58 0.09 -17.70
CA SER A 80 20.29 0.20 -18.98
C SER A 80 21.79 0.35 -18.84
N MET A 81 22.30 0.52 -17.62
CA MET A 81 23.74 0.67 -17.36
C MET A 81 24.48 -0.65 -17.65
N SER A 82 25.73 -0.53 -18.14
CA SER A 82 26.62 -1.67 -18.27
C SER A 82 26.90 -2.29 -16.89
N ASP A 83 27.20 -3.59 -16.88
CA ASP A 83 27.58 -4.34 -15.69
C ASP A 83 26.55 -4.27 -14.53
N THR A 84 25.29 -4.00 -14.88
CA THR A 84 24.18 -3.92 -13.94
C THR A 84 23.23 -5.10 -14.08
N ILE A 85 22.87 -5.69 -12.95
CA ILE A 85 21.73 -6.61 -12.81
C ILE A 85 20.62 -5.83 -12.10
N PHE A 86 19.53 -5.56 -12.81
CA PHE A 86 18.41 -4.84 -12.24
C PHE A 86 17.33 -5.80 -11.74
N CYS A 87 17.00 -5.72 -10.47
CA CYS A 87 16.08 -6.61 -9.78
C CYS A 87 14.80 -5.85 -9.36
N SER A 88 13.63 -6.39 -9.69
CA SER A 88 12.35 -5.83 -9.28
C SER A 88 11.32 -6.91 -9.04
N LEU A 89 10.21 -6.57 -8.37
CA LEU A 89 9.04 -7.42 -8.30
C LEU A 89 8.33 -7.44 -9.66
N ALA A 90 7.66 -8.56 -9.98
CA ALA A 90 7.08 -8.83 -11.29
C ALA A 90 6.10 -7.76 -11.78
N ASP A 91 5.38 -7.13 -10.85
CA ASP A 91 4.36 -6.11 -11.15
C ASP A 91 4.94 -4.89 -11.90
N MET A 92 6.20 -4.55 -11.64
CA MET A 92 6.87 -3.41 -12.26
C MET A 92 7.36 -3.66 -13.69
N MET A 93 7.52 -4.91 -14.09
CA MET A 93 8.13 -5.26 -15.38
C MET A 93 7.40 -4.68 -16.59
N ARG A 94 6.08 -4.58 -16.51
CA ARG A 94 5.21 -4.11 -17.61
C ARG A 94 4.88 -2.63 -17.56
N VAL A 95 5.19 -1.96 -16.45
CA VAL A 95 4.83 -0.54 -16.27
C VAL A 95 5.63 0.31 -17.25
N PRO A 96 4.97 1.14 -18.08
CA PRO A 96 5.66 1.97 -19.05
C PRO A 96 6.27 3.21 -18.38
N GLY A 97 7.51 3.50 -18.72
CA GLY A 97 8.10 4.82 -18.57
C GLY A 97 7.77 5.70 -19.78
N SER A 98 8.49 6.80 -19.93
CA SER A 98 8.29 7.75 -21.03
C SER A 98 8.51 7.15 -22.42
N ILE A 99 9.49 6.24 -22.55
CA ILE A 99 9.92 5.70 -23.85
C ILE A 99 9.76 4.18 -23.94
N THR A 100 10.00 3.47 -22.84
CA THR A 100 10.06 2.01 -22.81
C THR A 100 9.58 1.43 -21.48
N SER A 101 9.74 0.13 -21.27
CA SER A 101 9.50 -0.55 -19.99
C SER A 101 10.64 -1.51 -19.65
N LEU A 102 10.74 -1.93 -18.39
CA LEU A 102 11.74 -2.92 -17.97
C LEU A 102 11.63 -4.22 -18.78
N GLN A 103 10.42 -4.67 -19.11
CA GLN A 103 10.21 -5.85 -19.94
C GLN A 103 10.77 -5.68 -21.36
N LYS A 104 10.58 -4.51 -21.97
CA LYS A 104 11.13 -4.22 -23.31
C LYS A 104 12.65 -4.11 -23.28
N LEU A 105 13.24 -3.55 -22.22
CA LEU A 105 14.68 -3.52 -22.03
C LEU A 105 15.26 -4.93 -21.88
N ARG A 106 14.61 -5.78 -21.08
CA ARG A 106 14.99 -7.18 -20.94
C ARG A 106 15.01 -7.90 -22.29
N ALA A 107 14.03 -7.66 -23.15
CA ALA A 107 13.97 -8.22 -24.50
C ALA A 107 15.09 -7.71 -25.41
N LYS A 108 15.73 -6.57 -25.10
CA LYS A 108 16.92 -6.02 -25.78
C LYS A 108 18.24 -6.55 -25.22
N GLY A 109 18.21 -7.48 -24.26
CA GLY A 109 19.40 -8.13 -23.72
C GLY A 109 19.93 -7.55 -22.40
N HIS A 110 19.27 -6.56 -21.79
CA HIS A 110 19.67 -6.09 -20.46
C HIS A 110 19.34 -7.13 -19.39
N ASP A 111 20.21 -7.27 -18.38
CA ASP A 111 20.02 -8.25 -17.30
C ASP A 111 19.02 -7.71 -16.26
N ILE A 112 17.75 -7.93 -16.53
CA ILE A 112 16.63 -7.53 -15.66
C ILE A 112 15.92 -8.76 -15.13
N ARG A 113 15.88 -8.91 -13.81
CA ARG A 113 15.39 -10.11 -13.12
C ARG A 113 14.16 -9.79 -12.28
N SER A 114 13.13 -10.59 -12.49
CA SER A 114 11.91 -10.59 -11.68
C SER A 114 12.14 -11.45 -10.45
N LEU A 115 11.92 -10.88 -9.26
CA LEU A 115 12.10 -11.57 -7.99
C LEU A 115 10.76 -11.99 -7.38
N TYR A 116 10.75 -13.11 -6.66
CA TYR A 116 9.63 -13.53 -5.81
C TYR A 116 9.73 -12.89 -4.42
N THR A 117 10.95 -12.75 -3.91
CA THR A 117 11.21 -12.09 -2.62
C THR A 117 12.40 -11.14 -2.74
N PRO A 118 12.43 -10.03 -2.01
CA PRO A 118 13.59 -9.14 -1.96
C PRO A 118 14.91 -9.86 -1.64
N LEU A 119 14.87 -10.87 -0.80
CA LEU A 119 16.07 -11.64 -0.41
C LEU A 119 16.75 -12.40 -1.56
N ASP A 120 16.07 -12.59 -2.69
CA ASP A 120 16.70 -13.17 -3.86
C ASP A 120 17.77 -12.23 -4.45
N ALA A 121 17.63 -10.90 -4.29
CA ALA A 121 18.66 -9.94 -4.69
C ALA A 121 19.98 -10.15 -3.94
N LEU A 122 19.94 -10.56 -2.66
CA LEU A 122 21.13 -10.90 -1.88
C LEU A 122 21.90 -12.06 -2.49
N LYS A 123 21.19 -13.12 -2.92
CA LYS A 123 21.80 -14.29 -3.56
C LYS A 123 22.42 -13.91 -4.90
N ILE A 124 21.70 -13.08 -5.67
CA ILE A 124 22.18 -12.60 -6.98
C ILE A 124 23.46 -11.78 -6.80
N ALA A 125 23.53 -10.88 -5.82
CA ALA A 125 24.71 -10.07 -5.55
C ALA A 125 25.91 -10.93 -5.16
N LYS A 126 25.72 -11.93 -4.30
CA LYS A 126 26.78 -12.88 -3.91
C LYS A 126 27.30 -13.70 -5.09
N GLN A 127 26.44 -14.06 -6.03
CA GLN A 127 26.80 -14.87 -7.20
C GLN A 127 27.44 -14.05 -8.34
N ASN A 128 27.34 -12.72 -8.28
CA ASN A 128 27.84 -11.82 -9.33
C ASN A 128 28.66 -10.67 -8.68
N PRO A 129 29.81 -10.97 -8.06
CA PRO A 129 30.60 -9.98 -7.31
C PRO A 129 31.14 -8.84 -8.18
N ASP A 130 31.30 -9.09 -9.48
CA ASP A 130 31.83 -8.13 -10.44
C ASP A 130 30.74 -7.24 -11.09
N LYS A 131 29.47 -7.43 -10.70
CA LYS A 131 28.36 -6.66 -11.23
C LYS A 131 27.64 -5.86 -10.15
N ASN A 132 27.14 -4.71 -10.51
CA ASN A 132 26.25 -3.94 -9.65
C ASN A 132 24.84 -4.53 -9.67
N VAL A 133 24.33 -4.93 -8.53
CA VAL A 133 22.95 -5.42 -8.40
C VAL A 133 22.11 -4.29 -7.82
N ILE A 134 21.08 -3.87 -8.55
CA ILE A 134 20.17 -2.80 -8.12
C ILE A 134 18.81 -3.41 -7.81
N PHE A 135 18.36 -3.26 -6.58
CA PHE A 135 17.01 -3.67 -6.17
C PHE A 135 16.06 -2.48 -6.18
N PHE A 136 15.07 -2.52 -7.08
CA PHE A 136 13.95 -1.56 -7.12
C PHE A 136 12.92 -1.93 -6.06
N ALA A 137 13.02 -1.28 -4.91
CA ALA A 137 12.17 -1.53 -3.75
C ALA A 137 10.88 -0.72 -3.86
N ILE A 138 9.79 -1.36 -4.25
CA ILE A 138 8.48 -0.74 -4.39
C ILE A 138 7.44 -1.39 -3.48
N GLY A 139 6.55 -0.61 -2.93
CA GLY A 139 5.41 -1.09 -2.16
C GLY A 139 4.90 -0.08 -1.15
N PHE A 140 3.73 -0.36 -0.62
CA PHE A 140 3.30 0.25 0.64
C PHE A 140 4.08 -0.33 1.81
N VAL A 141 3.83 0.16 3.01
CA VAL A 141 4.51 -0.24 4.25
C VAL A 141 4.47 -1.76 4.50
N THR A 142 3.56 -2.51 3.89
CA THR A 142 3.55 -3.98 3.93
C THR A 142 4.82 -4.63 3.39
N LYS A 143 5.46 -4.01 2.41
CA LYS A 143 6.68 -4.52 1.77
C LYS A 143 7.96 -3.89 2.31
N THR A 144 7.86 -2.78 3.00
CA THR A 144 8.99 -2.03 3.57
C THR A 144 9.83 -2.85 4.56
N PRO A 145 9.24 -3.67 5.48
CA PRO A 145 10.03 -4.49 6.38
C PRO A 145 10.96 -5.49 5.67
N MET A 146 10.51 -6.09 4.57
CA MET A 146 11.36 -7.02 3.81
C MET A 146 12.51 -6.32 3.10
N SER A 147 12.31 -5.07 2.66
CA SER A 147 13.40 -4.24 2.14
C SER A 147 14.39 -3.88 3.25
N ALA A 148 13.91 -3.55 4.45
CA ALA A 148 14.77 -3.30 5.61
C ALA A 148 15.58 -4.54 6.01
N VAL A 149 14.97 -5.74 5.98
CA VAL A 149 15.70 -7.01 6.19
C VAL A 149 16.79 -7.20 5.14
N LEU A 150 16.49 -6.92 3.85
CA LEU A 150 17.48 -7.05 2.79
C LEU A 150 18.64 -6.07 2.99
N ILE A 151 18.35 -4.81 3.39
CA ILE A 151 19.38 -3.81 3.71
C ILE A 151 20.25 -4.32 4.87
N GLU A 152 19.64 -4.78 5.96
CA GLU A 152 20.35 -5.34 7.10
C GLU A 152 21.28 -6.49 6.70
N GLN A 153 20.78 -7.43 5.92
CA GLN A 153 21.55 -8.57 5.43
C GLN A 153 22.67 -8.14 4.48
N THR A 154 22.46 -7.12 3.67
CA THR A 154 23.50 -6.54 2.79
C THR A 154 24.66 -6.01 3.60
N ILE A 155 24.38 -5.24 4.65
CA ILE A 155 25.38 -4.65 5.54
C ILE A 155 26.11 -5.74 6.35
N GLN A 156 25.35 -6.67 6.97
CA GLN A 156 25.92 -7.76 7.77
C GLN A 156 26.83 -8.70 6.96
N ASN A 157 26.51 -8.91 5.68
CA ASN A 157 27.36 -9.73 4.79
C ASN A 157 28.50 -8.94 4.13
N GLY A 158 28.64 -7.63 4.39
CA GLY A 158 29.70 -6.79 3.83
C GLY A 158 29.61 -6.63 2.32
N LEU A 159 28.42 -6.79 1.71
CA LEU A 159 28.26 -6.68 0.25
C LEU A 159 28.41 -5.23 -0.18
N LYS A 160 29.25 -5.01 -1.19
CA LYS A 160 29.54 -3.69 -1.76
C LYS A 160 28.84 -3.44 -3.10
N ASN A 161 28.21 -4.48 -3.65
CA ASN A 161 27.63 -4.49 -4.99
C ASN A 161 26.12 -4.64 -5.02
N LEU A 162 25.42 -4.45 -3.88
CA LEU A 162 23.96 -4.45 -3.83
C LEU A 162 23.47 -3.05 -3.42
N PHE A 163 22.72 -2.43 -4.33
CA PHE A 163 22.20 -1.07 -4.20
C PHE A 163 20.68 -1.05 -4.17
N PHE A 164 20.12 0.00 -3.58
CA PHE A 164 18.68 0.12 -3.36
C PHE A 164 18.13 1.39 -4.02
N HIS A 165 17.16 1.22 -4.90
CA HIS A 165 16.32 2.32 -5.39
C HIS A 165 14.97 2.27 -4.65
N ILE A 166 14.86 3.07 -3.59
CA ILE A 166 13.72 3.01 -2.67
C ILE A 166 12.53 3.79 -3.23
N ASN A 167 11.37 3.14 -3.31
CA ASN A 167 10.10 3.66 -3.77
C ASN A 167 8.94 3.14 -2.88
N HIS A 168 9.16 3.13 -1.59
CA HIS A 168 8.11 2.82 -0.63
C HIS A 168 7.28 4.05 -0.31
N VAL A 169 5.97 3.87 -0.20
CA VAL A 169 5.01 4.95 0.09
C VAL A 169 4.12 4.59 1.27
N THR A 170 3.59 5.61 1.94
CA THR A 170 2.74 5.51 3.12
C THR A 170 1.31 5.93 2.79
N ILE A 171 0.33 5.56 3.62
CA ILE A 171 -1.09 5.85 3.36
C ILE A 171 -1.62 7.09 4.11
N PRO A 172 -1.21 7.39 5.35
CA PRO A 172 -1.81 8.50 6.10
C PRO A 172 -1.69 9.87 5.43
N ALA A 173 -0.53 10.17 4.81
CA ALA A 173 -0.29 11.46 4.17
C ALA A 173 -1.19 11.69 2.93
N PRO A 174 -1.35 10.74 1.99
CA PRO A 174 -2.32 10.87 0.90
C PRO A 174 -3.76 11.05 1.36
N ILE A 175 -4.22 10.36 2.41
CA ILE A 175 -5.56 10.55 2.95
C ILE A 175 -5.74 12.01 3.40
N ARG A 176 -4.78 12.55 4.15
CA ARG A 176 -4.80 13.94 4.58
C ARG A 176 -4.86 14.90 3.40
N MET A 177 -4.06 14.67 2.38
CA MET A 177 -4.06 15.50 1.18
C MET A 177 -5.42 15.49 0.48
N ILE A 178 -6.01 14.31 0.28
CA ILE A 178 -7.33 14.16 -0.34
C ILE A 178 -8.42 14.87 0.48
N LEU A 179 -8.37 14.76 1.81
CA LEU A 179 -9.34 15.39 2.71
C LEU A 179 -9.12 16.90 2.86
N SER A 180 -7.94 17.41 2.55
CA SER A 180 -7.65 18.85 2.57
C SER A 180 -8.23 19.58 1.37
N ASP A 181 -8.63 18.85 0.33
CA ASP A 181 -9.36 19.42 -0.80
C ASP A 181 -10.81 19.74 -0.38
N LYS A 182 -11.19 21.02 -0.47
CA LYS A 182 -12.53 21.50 -0.10
C LYS A 182 -13.65 20.96 -1.01
N GLU A 183 -13.29 20.50 -2.20
CA GLU A 183 -14.24 19.93 -3.16
C GLU A 183 -14.43 18.43 -2.98
N THR A 184 -13.70 17.81 -2.04
CA THR A 184 -13.81 16.36 -1.80
C THR A 184 -15.21 15.97 -1.38
N LYS A 185 -15.75 14.97 -2.05
CA LYS A 185 -17.08 14.40 -1.74
C LYS A 185 -16.99 13.10 -0.94
N ILE A 186 -15.84 12.83 -0.34
CA ILE A 186 -15.62 11.60 0.43
C ILE A 186 -16.18 11.78 1.83
N ASP A 187 -16.99 10.84 2.26
CA ASP A 187 -17.65 10.84 3.57
C ASP A 187 -16.96 9.92 4.56
N ALA A 188 -16.34 8.83 4.08
CA ALA A 188 -15.67 7.84 4.93
C ALA A 188 -14.58 7.11 4.16
N PHE A 189 -13.74 6.36 4.89
CA PHE A 189 -12.73 5.49 4.30
C PHE A 189 -12.86 4.04 4.73
N LEU A 190 -12.69 3.14 3.74
CA LEU A 190 -12.38 1.75 3.99
C LEU A 190 -10.85 1.62 4.00
N GLY A 191 -10.29 1.55 5.20
CA GLY A 191 -8.84 1.59 5.45
C GLY A 191 -8.13 0.29 5.09
N PRO A 192 -6.82 0.35 4.78
CA PRO A 192 -6.07 -0.77 4.22
C PRO A 192 -5.65 -1.77 5.29
N SER A 193 -6.23 -2.96 5.30
CA SER A 193 -5.92 -4.02 6.26
C SER A 193 -4.45 -4.44 6.25
N HIS A 194 -3.91 -4.77 5.08
CA HIS A 194 -2.53 -5.27 4.98
C HIS A 194 -1.49 -4.27 5.49
N VAL A 195 -1.68 -2.98 5.18
CA VAL A 195 -0.81 -1.91 5.69
C VAL A 195 -0.93 -1.83 7.19
N SER A 196 -2.16 -1.91 7.70
CA SER A 196 -2.45 -1.76 9.14
C SER A 196 -1.96 -2.94 9.98
N VAL A 197 -1.71 -4.12 9.41
CA VAL A 197 -0.99 -5.22 10.11
C VAL A 197 0.40 -4.75 10.55
N ILE A 198 1.06 -3.91 9.75
CA ILE A 198 2.39 -3.38 10.07
C ILE A 198 2.27 -2.10 10.89
N THR A 199 1.44 -1.12 10.46
CA THR A 199 1.40 0.22 11.07
C THR A 199 0.44 0.35 12.26
N GLY A 200 -0.49 -0.57 12.40
CA GLY A 200 -1.61 -0.47 13.33
C GLY A 200 -2.77 0.36 12.80
N SER A 201 -3.82 0.47 13.60
CA SER A 201 -4.98 1.33 13.32
C SER A 201 -4.80 2.76 13.83
N ARG A 202 -3.97 2.99 14.85
CA ARG A 202 -3.71 4.29 15.49
C ARG A 202 -3.35 5.45 14.54
N PRO A 203 -2.54 5.25 13.48
CA PRO A 203 -2.19 6.36 12.58
C PRO A 203 -3.38 7.06 11.95
N TYR A 204 -4.55 6.40 11.89
CA TYR A 204 -5.76 6.94 11.30
C TYR A 204 -6.64 7.72 12.30
N GLU A 205 -6.45 7.55 13.62
CA GLU A 205 -7.29 8.18 14.66
C GLU A 205 -7.28 9.71 14.57
N LYS A 206 -6.08 10.30 14.42
CA LYS A 206 -5.95 11.75 14.26
C LYS A 206 -6.62 12.25 12.97
N ILE A 207 -6.58 11.47 11.90
CA ILE A 207 -7.19 11.84 10.61
C ILE A 207 -8.71 11.82 10.75
N ALA A 208 -9.27 10.75 11.32
CA ALA A 208 -10.71 10.63 11.51
C ALA A 208 -11.26 11.77 12.36
N ALA A 209 -10.60 12.10 13.47
CA ALA A 209 -11.00 13.18 14.37
C ALA A 209 -10.85 14.57 13.73
N GLU A 210 -9.72 14.86 13.06
CA GLU A 210 -9.41 16.16 12.48
C GLU A 210 -10.37 16.53 11.32
N PHE A 211 -10.63 15.58 10.44
CA PHE A 211 -11.44 15.81 9.25
C PHE A 211 -12.92 15.43 9.43
N HIS A 212 -13.30 14.94 10.60
CA HIS A 212 -14.66 14.44 10.87
C HIS A 212 -15.12 13.43 9.82
N LYS A 213 -14.24 12.46 9.50
CA LYS A 213 -14.49 11.38 8.54
C LYS A 213 -14.16 10.04 9.19
N PRO A 214 -15.13 9.15 9.39
CA PRO A 214 -14.87 7.85 9.99
C PRO A 214 -14.03 6.97 9.08
N ILE A 215 -13.20 6.11 9.67
CA ILE A 215 -12.31 5.19 8.94
C ILE A 215 -12.50 3.79 9.51
N ALA A 216 -12.84 2.81 8.67
CA ALA A 216 -12.89 1.41 9.06
C ALA A 216 -11.68 0.67 8.52
N VAL A 217 -10.86 0.07 9.39
CA VAL A 217 -9.82 -0.87 8.99
C VAL A 217 -10.46 -2.24 8.82
N SER A 218 -10.72 -2.62 7.57
CA SER A 218 -11.56 -3.75 7.21
C SER A 218 -10.74 -4.94 6.68
N GLY A 219 -11.17 -6.16 6.99
CA GLY A 219 -10.71 -7.34 6.28
C GLY A 219 -11.19 -7.38 4.81
N PHE A 220 -10.98 -8.50 4.14
CA PHE A 220 -11.25 -8.63 2.70
C PHE A 220 -12.42 -9.56 2.37
N GLU A 221 -12.92 -10.30 3.34
CA GLU A 221 -14.05 -11.16 3.15
C GLU A 221 -15.37 -10.34 3.12
N PRO A 222 -16.42 -10.85 2.48
CA PRO A 222 -17.65 -10.06 2.33
C PRO A 222 -18.27 -9.61 3.65
N LEU A 223 -18.24 -10.44 4.70
CA LEU A 223 -18.71 -10.01 6.03
C LEU A 223 -17.86 -8.89 6.63
N ASP A 224 -16.54 -8.95 6.47
CA ASP A 224 -15.65 -7.88 6.95
C ASP A 224 -16.03 -6.53 6.33
N ILE A 225 -16.26 -6.52 5.01
CA ILE A 225 -16.59 -5.31 4.27
C ILE A 225 -18.00 -4.81 4.67
N MET A 226 -18.98 -5.72 4.74
CA MET A 226 -20.35 -5.36 5.10
C MET A 226 -20.47 -4.81 6.52
N ASP A 227 -19.77 -5.42 7.49
CA ASP A 227 -19.72 -4.92 8.87
C ASP A 227 -19.04 -3.55 8.96
N SER A 228 -17.92 -3.39 8.25
CA SER A 228 -17.23 -2.10 8.14
C SER A 228 -18.13 -1.01 7.56
N VAL A 229 -18.86 -1.30 6.47
CA VAL A 229 -19.82 -0.35 5.86
C VAL A 229 -20.93 0.00 6.82
N LEU A 230 -21.53 -0.98 7.51
CA LEU A 230 -22.57 -0.73 8.51
C LEU A 230 -22.06 0.19 9.63
N ASN A 231 -20.86 -0.07 10.14
CA ASN A 231 -20.29 0.77 11.17
C ASN A 231 -20.06 2.22 10.68
N LEU A 232 -19.51 2.39 9.47
CA LEU A 232 -19.32 3.72 8.87
C LEU A 232 -20.64 4.48 8.70
N VAL A 233 -21.70 3.80 8.24
CA VAL A 233 -23.05 4.39 8.13
C VAL A 233 -23.58 4.81 9.50
N ARG A 234 -23.40 4.00 10.53
CA ARG A 234 -23.84 4.31 11.90
C ARG A 234 -23.08 5.48 12.50
N GLN A 235 -21.77 5.54 12.28
CA GLN A 235 -20.96 6.69 12.71
C GLN A 235 -21.43 7.98 12.04
N GLN A 236 -21.69 7.94 10.74
CA GLN A 236 -22.21 9.09 10.00
C GLN A 236 -23.57 9.54 10.53
N ASN A 237 -24.47 8.61 10.80
CA ASN A 237 -25.80 8.92 11.36
C ASN A 237 -25.73 9.47 12.79
N GLY A 238 -24.79 8.96 13.59
CA GLY A 238 -24.57 9.36 14.98
C GLY A 238 -23.69 10.60 15.15
N GLY A 239 -23.03 11.09 14.10
CA GLY A 239 -22.09 12.21 14.18
C GLY A 239 -20.81 11.86 14.93
N THR A 240 -20.40 10.59 14.92
CA THR A 240 -19.13 10.12 15.49
C THR A 240 -18.12 9.88 14.38
N PHE A 241 -16.84 10.16 14.64
CA PHE A 241 -15.79 10.11 13.61
C PHE A 241 -14.54 9.45 14.18
N GLU A 242 -14.61 8.11 14.30
CA GLU A 242 -13.59 7.31 14.94
C GLU A 242 -13.02 6.27 13.96
N VAL A 243 -11.94 5.62 14.38
CA VAL A 243 -11.39 4.46 13.67
C VAL A 243 -12.06 3.20 14.19
N TYR A 244 -12.79 2.53 13.32
CA TYR A 244 -13.30 1.19 13.58
C TYR A 244 -12.32 0.15 13.07
N ASN A 245 -11.76 -0.66 13.96
CA ASN A 245 -10.89 -1.77 13.59
C ASN A 245 -11.70 -3.07 13.51
N GLU A 246 -12.36 -3.30 12.39
CA GLU A 246 -13.06 -4.56 12.10
C GLU A 246 -12.07 -5.73 12.05
N TYR A 247 -10.89 -5.52 11.45
CA TYR A 247 -9.90 -6.57 11.25
C TYR A 247 -9.03 -6.85 12.50
N ALA A 248 -9.60 -6.73 13.69
CA ALA A 248 -8.91 -6.86 14.97
C ALA A 248 -8.22 -8.23 15.16
N ARG A 249 -8.68 -9.28 14.43
CA ARG A 249 -8.03 -10.60 14.41
C ARG A 249 -6.62 -10.58 13.83
N ALA A 250 -6.27 -9.59 13.02
CA ALA A 250 -4.94 -9.45 12.40
C ALA A 250 -4.27 -8.10 12.68
N VAL A 251 -5.04 -7.05 12.90
CA VAL A 251 -4.56 -5.68 13.09
C VAL A 251 -4.61 -5.30 14.56
N LYS A 252 -3.45 -5.04 15.15
CA LYS A 252 -3.33 -4.46 16.49
C LYS A 252 -3.32 -2.94 16.41
N PRO A 253 -3.72 -2.21 17.47
CA PRO A 253 -3.69 -0.73 17.47
C PRO A 253 -2.30 -0.16 17.12
N LEU A 254 -1.22 -0.74 17.67
CA LEU A 254 0.17 -0.33 17.42
C LEU A 254 0.83 -1.08 16.24
N GLY A 255 0.15 -2.05 15.64
CA GLY A 255 0.68 -2.87 14.55
C GLY A 255 1.81 -3.82 14.98
N ASN A 256 2.78 -3.99 14.10
CA ASN A 256 3.97 -4.81 14.35
C ASN A 256 5.16 -3.90 14.69
N GLU A 257 5.34 -3.62 15.99
CA GLU A 257 6.38 -2.70 16.50
C GLU A 257 7.80 -3.18 16.14
N LYS A 258 8.05 -4.49 16.09
CA LYS A 258 9.36 -5.03 15.68
C LYS A 258 9.66 -4.72 14.21
N ALA A 259 8.68 -4.89 13.34
CA ALA A 259 8.82 -4.55 11.92
C ALA A 259 9.01 -3.05 11.72
N GLN A 260 8.26 -2.23 12.46
CA GLN A 260 8.39 -0.77 12.44
C GLN A 260 9.78 -0.32 12.93
N ALA A 261 10.28 -0.89 14.02
CA ALA A 261 11.63 -0.58 14.54
C ALA A 261 12.72 -0.93 13.53
N LEU A 262 12.61 -2.08 12.85
CA LEU A 262 13.56 -2.47 11.81
C LEU A 262 13.53 -1.49 10.61
N VAL A 263 12.34 -1.09 10.17
CA VAL A 263 12.18 -0.08 9.12
C VAL A 263 12.82 1.23 9.55
N ALA A 264 12.50 1.72 10.76
CA ALA A 264 13.02 2.98 11.29
C ALA A 264 14.55 2.97 11.52
N LYS A 265 15.17 1.80 11.60
CA LYS A 265 16.64 1.67 11.68
C LYS A 265 17.31 2.11 10.39
N TYR A 266 16.75 1.75 9.23
CA TYR A 266 17.39 1.92 7.91
C TYR A 266 16.75 2.97 7.03
N LEU A 267 15.47 3.25 7.23
CA LEU A 267 14.68 4.14 6.38
C LEU A 267 14.13 5.33 7.17
N GLN A 268 13.94 6.43 6.47
CA GLN A 268 13.36 7.67 7.01
C GLN A 268 12.24 8.17 6.10
N PRO A 269 11.25 8.90 6.64
CA PRO A 269 10.22 9.54 5.82
C PRO A 269 10.82 10.57 4.86
N CYS A 270 10.29 10.63 3.66
CA CYS A 270 10.64 11.63 2.66
C CYS A 270 9.41 12.14 1.90
N ASN A 271 9.57 13.26 1.24
CA ASN A 271 8.57 13.72 0.28
C ASN A 271 8.56 12.77 -0.92
N PHE A 272 7.38 12.50 -1.46
CA PHE A 272 7.25 11.63 -2.61
C PHE A 272 6.20 12.17 -3.58
N SER A 273 6.53 12.13 -4.87
CA SER A 273 5.57 12.51 -5.90
C SER A 273 4.66 11.34 -6.22
N TRP A 274 3.35 11.58 -6.16
CA TRP A 274 2.32 10.61 -6.48
C TRP A 274 1.72 10.92 -7.84
N ARG A 275 1.60 9.91 -8.67
CA ARG A 275 0.92 10.07 -9.98
C ARG A 275 -0.51 10.54 -9.77
N GLY A 276 -0.86 11.67 -10.36
CA GLY A 276 -2.20 12.27 -10.26
C GLY A 276 -2.45 13.13 -9.02
N LEU A 277 -1.57 13.06 -8.00
CA LEU A 277 -1.72 13.86 -6.76
C LEU A 277 -0.60 14.87 -6.55
N GLY A 278 0.52 14.76 -7.31
CA GLY A 278 1.68 15.62 -7.11
C GLY A 278 2.55 15.23 -5.93
N GLU A 279 3.39 16.16 -5.46
CA GLU A 279 4.28 15.92 -4.34
C GLU A 279 3.51 16.00 -3.01
N ILE A 280 3.67 14.97 -2.18
CA ILE A 280 3.06 14.88 -0.86
C ILE A 280 4.17 14.74 0.18
N ALA A 281 4.20 15.66 1.13
CA ALA A 281 5.18 15.67 2.20
C ALA A 281 5.07 14.41 3.08
N ASN A 282 6.21 13.83 3.44
CA ASN A 282 6.32 12.64 4.32
C ASN A 282 5.46 11.44 3.87
N SER A 283 5.23 11.31 2.57
CA SER A 283 4.43 10.23 1.98
C SER A 283 5.24 9.09 1.41
N GLY A 284 6.55 9.22 1.36
CA GLY A 284 7.50 8.20 0.95
C GLY A 284 8.45 7.80 2.06
N MET A 285 9.26 6.79 1.77
CA MET A 285 10.40 6.37 2.58
C MET A 285 11.65 6.37 1.72
N ASP A 286 12.78 6.73 2.32
CA ASP A 286 14.10 6.70 1.69
C ASP A 286 15.12 6.10 2.64
N LEU A 287 16.30 5.74 2.14
CA LEU A 287 17.43 5.38 2.98
C LEU A 287 17.81 6.55 3.88
N LYS A 288 18.24 6.25 5.10
CA LYS A 288 18.90 7.26 5.92
C LYS A 288 20.26 7.62 5.34
N ASP A 289 20.71 8.84 5.54
CA ASP A 289 21.95 9.39 4.98
C ASP A 289 23.18 8.56 5.32
N GLU A 290 23.20 7.92 6.50
CA GLU A 290 24.28 7.01 6.91
C GLU A 290 24.43 5.76 6.04
N TYR A 291 23.43 5.44 5.21
CA TYR A 291 23.41 4.31 4.26
C TYR A 291 23.47 4.77 2.80
N ASP A 292 23.85 6.00 2.53
CA ASP A 292 23.90 6.55 1.15
C ASP A 292 24.86 5.77 0.23
N ALA A 293 25.87 5.14 0.79
CA ALA A 293 26.82 4.30 0.04
C ALA A 293 26.16 3.10 -0.69
N ILE A 294 24.94 2.70 -0.30
CA ILE A 294 24.15 1.65 -0.97
C ILE A 294 22.91 2.20 -1.68
N ASN A 295 22.79 3.52 -1.81
CA ASN A 295 21.71 4.18 -2.53
C ASN A 295 21.99 4.15 -4.04
N ALA A 296 20.98 3.77 -4.83
CA ALA A 296 21.08 3.72 -6.29
C ALA A 296 20.57 4.99 -7.00
N LYS A 297 20.39 6.09 -6.25
CA LYS A 297 19.96 7.39 -6.81
C LYS A 297 21.09 8.10 -7.56
#